data_c54b1a597f367d39276ee5a66c502269
#
_entry.id   c54b1a597f367d39276ee5a66c502269
#
_cell.length_a   1.000
_cell.length_b   1.000
_cell.length_c   1.000
_cell.angle_alpha   90.00
_cell.angle_beta   90.00
_cell.angle_gamma   90.00
#
_symmetry.space_group_name_H-M   'P 1'
#
loop_
_entity.id
_entity.type
_entity.pdbx_description
1 polymer ?
#
loop_
_entity_poly.entity_id
_entity_poly.type
_entity_poly.pdbx_seq_one_letter_code
_entity_poly.pdbx_strand_id
1 'polypeptide(L)'
;MTKKEVPLKSHERLDRLEKENIDIIQSREVFSFSLDAVLLADFANIAKSRKATIVDLCSGNGAVAFLLSHKTKNHITAVEIQEQLWDMAMRTTQLNNLEDRITFINQDIRQLKGIIPKDSVDFITCNPPYFKVKETNQTNLKEAYT
;
A
#
# COMPACT_ATOMS: atom_id res chain seq x y z
N MET A 1 -6.68 10.27 19.21
CA MET A 1 -5.42 9.58 19.57
C MET A 1 -4.24 10.35 19.02
N THR A 2 -3.24 10.56 19.83
CA THR A 2 -1.96 11.11 19.38
C THR A 2 -1.27 10.16 18.43
N LYS A 3 -0.72 10.68 17.32
CA LYS A 3 0.09 9.89 16.41
C LYS A 3 1.34 9.37 17.12
N LYS A 4 1.69 8.14 16.87
CA LYS A 4 2.91 7.53 17.41
C LYS A 4 4.13 8.11 16.70
N GLU A 5 5.22 8.27 17.43
CA GLU A 5 6.51 8.58 16.80
C GLU A 5 7.11 7.31 16.20
N VAL A 6 7.54 7.41 14.96
CA VAL A 6 8.19 6.33 14.24
C VAL A 6 9.49 6.87 13.64
N PRO A 7 10.63 6.19 13.84
CA PRO A 7 11.90 6.67 13.30
C PRO A 7 11.91 6.60 11.78
N LEU A 8 12.43 7.66 11.15
CA LEU A 8 12.68 7.72 9.72
C LEU A 8 14.14 7.36 9.41
N LYS A 9 14.35 6.69 8.28
CA LYS A 9 15.69 6.47 7.72
C LYS A 9 16.17 7.75 7.01
N SER A 10 17.50 7.89 6.78
CA SER A 10 18.12 9.11 6.25
C SER A 10 17.57 9.57 4.88
N HIS A 11 17.10 8.65 4.05
CA HIS A 11 16.55 8.91 2.71
C HIS A 11 15.01 9.02 2.69
N GLU A 12 14.39 8.95 3.87
CA GLU A 12 12.93 8.99 4.02
C GLU A 12 12.45 10.37 4.46
N ARG A 13 11.21 10.67 4.08
CA ARG A 13 10.49 11.86 4.51
C ARG A 13 9.04 11.51 4.81
N LEU A 14 8.38 12.38 5.56
CA LEU A 14 6.93 12.34 5.74
C LEU A 14 6.27 13.29 4.75
N ASP A 15 5.34 12.78 3.98
CA ASP A 15 4.39 13.56 3.19
C ASP A 15 3.01 13.41 3.82
N ARG A 16 2.14 14.40 3.61
CA ARG A 16 0.82 14.42 4.23
C ARG A 16 -0.28 14.27 3.19
N LEU A 17 -1.17 13.32 3.43
CA LEU A 17 -2.45 13.22 2.74
C LEU A 17 -3.45 14.07 3.53
N GLU A 18 -3.60 15.33 3.12
CA GLU A 18 -4.32 16.35 3.90
C GLU A 18 -5.78 15.99 4.16
N LYS A 19 -6.49 15.58 3.12
CA LYS A 19 -7.92 15.24 3.18
C LYS A 19 -8.18 14.09 4.15
N GLU A 20 -7.30 13.10 4.17
CA GLU A 20 -7.41 11.90 5.00
C GLU A 20 -6.73 12.06 6.36
N ASN A 21 -5.97 13.14 6.55
CA ASN A 21 -5.17 13.38 7.77
C ASN A 21 -4.20 12.23 8.08
N ILE A 22 -3.54 11.72 7.04
CA ILE A 22 -2.56 10.63 7.13
C ILE A 22 -1.18 11.14 6.78
N ASP A 23 -0.20 10.84 7.62
CA ASP A 23 1.21 11.07 7.31
C ASP A 23 1.78 9.78 6.71
N ILE A 24 2.34 9.87 5.51
CA ILE A 24 2.87 8.73 4.77
C ILE A 24 4.38 8.85 4.61
N ILE A 25 5.09 7.75 4.88
CA ILE A 25 6.54 7.69 4.68
C ILE A 25 6.84 7.48 3.20
N GLN A 26 7.67 8.35 2.65
CA GLN A 26 8.18 8.25 1.29
C GLN A 26 9.71 8.25 1.28
N SER A 27 10.31 7.71 0.24
CA SER A 27 11.75 7.64 0.06
C SER A 27 12.14 8.12 -1.33
N ARG A 28 13.33 8.72 -1.41
CA ARG A 28 13.95 9.09 -2.70
C ARG A 28 14.56 7.89 -3.43
N GLU A 29 14.81 6.80 -2.72
CA GLU A 29 15.48 5.60 -3.27
C GLU A 29 14.52 4.63 -3.94
N VAL A 30 13.24 4.72 -3.62
CA VAL A 30 12.20 3.86 -4.18
C VAL A 30 11.07 4.69 -4.76
N PHE A 31 10.25 4.04 -5.57
CA PHE A 31 9.12 4.69 -6.24
C PHE A 31 8.14 5.30 -5.22
N SER A 32 7.91 6.59 -5.33
CA SER A 32 6.89 7.30 -4.57
C SER A 32 5.52 7.12 -5.23
N PHE A 33 4.44 7.21 -4.46
CA PHE A 33 3.10 7.17 -5.05
C PHE A 33 2.89 8.39 -5.96
N SER A 34 2.11 8.18 -7.00
CA SER A 34 1.77 9.19 -8.00
C SER A 34 0.29 9.58 -7.92
N LEU A 35 -0.10 10.52 -8.77
CA LEU A 35 -1.50 10.89 -8.97
C LEU A 35 -2.38 9.66 -9.29
N ASP A 36 -1.84 8.65 -9.98
CA ASP A 36 -2.56 7.42 -10.30
C ASP A 36 -3.09 6.70 -9.07
N ALA A 37 -2.32 6.65 -7.99
CA ALA A 37 -2.77 6.07 -6.72
C ALA A 37 -3.96 6.83 -6.13
N VAL A 38 -3.93 8.15 -6.19
CA VAL A 38 -5.02 9.01 -5.70
C VAL A 38 -6.27 8.81 -6.55
N LEU A 39 -6.12 8.80 -7.88
CA LEU A 39 -7.24 8.60 -8.81
C LEU A 39 -7.83 7.20 -8.67
N LEU A 40 -7.02 6.16 -8.50
CA LEU A 40 -7.50 4.80 -8.28
C LEU A 40 -8.32 4.71 -6.99
N ALA A 41 -7.83 5.25 -5.90
CA ALA A 41 -8.54 5.23 -4.62
C ALA A 41 -9.85 6.03 -4.68
N ASP A 42 -9.85 7.14 -5.40
CA ASP A 42 -11.05 7.96 -5.59
C ASP A 42 -12.09 7.25 -6.49
N PHE A 43 -11.63 6.60 -7.55
CA PHE A 43 -12.48 5.82 -8.45
C PHE A 43 -13.09 4.59 -7.78
N ALA A 44 -12.39 3.97 -6.84
CA ALA A 44 -12.84 2.77 -6.13
C ALA A 44 -14.14 3.04 -5.37
N ASN A 45 -15.23 2.41 -5.83
CA ASN A 45 -16.56 2.61 -5.26
C ASN A 45 -16.88 1.48 -4.26
N ILE A 46 -16.44 1.65 -3.04
CA ILE A 46 -16.73 0.74 -1.93
C ILE A 46 -17.86 1.33 -1.11
N ALA A 47 -19.02 0.65 -1.08
CA ALA A 47 -20.13 1.09 -0.27
C ALA A 47 -19.75 1.10 1.22
N LYS A 48 -19.92 2.24 1.90
CA LYS A 48 -19.52 2.43 3.31
C LYS A 48 -20.19 1.43 4.27
N SER A 49 -21.43 1.04 3.97
CA SER A 49 -22.23 0.12 4.79
C SER A 49 -22.04 -1.36 4.46
N ARG A 50 -21.34 -1.67 3.36
CA ARG A 50 -21.18 -3.05 2.89
C ARG A 50 -20.02 -3.72 3.60
N LYS A 51 -20.26 -4.91 4.16
CA LYS A 51 -19.16 -5.80 4.55
C LYS A 51 -18.48 -6.34 3.30
N ALA A 52 -17.19 -6.12 3.20
CA ALA A 52 -16.39 -6.57 2.07
C ALA A 52 -14.97 -6.93 2.52
N THR A 53 -14.42 -7.97 1.91
CA THR A 53 -13.01 -8.29 2.01
C THR A 53 -12.27 -7.56 0.90
N ILE A 54 -11.37 -6.66 1.27
CA ILE A 54 -10.68 -5.75 0.37
C ILE A 54 -9.20 -6.10 0.33
N VAL A 55 -8.66 -6.21 -0.87
CA VAL A 55 -7.23 -6.46 -1.10
C VAL A 55 -6.67 -5.40 -2.04
N ASP A 56 -5.55 -4.80 -1.67
CA ASP A 56 -4.75 -3.93 -2.54
C ASP A 56 -3.48 -4.68 -2.97
N LEU A 57 -3.35 -4.99 -4.24
CA LEU A 57 -2.20 -5.67 -4.82
C LEU A 57 -1.17 -4.67 -5.32
N CYS A 58 0.11 -5.01 -5.23
CA CYS A 58 1.21 -4.12 -5.60
C CYS A 58 1.12 -2.79 -4.84
N SER A 59 0.97 -2.88 -3.52
CA SER A 59 0.57 -1.75 -2.69
C SER A 59 1.64 -0.68 -2.50
N GLY A 60 2.90 -0.95 -2.85
CA GLY A 60 4.00 -0.01 -2.67
C GLY A 60 4.15 0.41 -1.21
N ASN A 61 4.31 1.70 -0.96
CA ASN A 61 4.33 2.26 0.39
C ASN A 61 2.95 2.39 1.05
N GLY A 62 1.91 1.86 0.40
CA GLY A 62 0.57 1.76 0.97
C GLY A 62 -0.38 2.89 0.60
N ALA A 63 -0.02 3.82 -0.27
CA ALA A 63 -0.82 5.01 -0.57
C ALA A 63 -2.30 4.69 -0.89
N VAL A 64 -2.57 3.74 -1.79
CA VAL A 64 -3.94 3.35 -2.14
C VAL A 64 -4.68 2.78 -0.93
N ALA A 65 -4.04 1.88 -0.18
CA ALA A 65 -4.65 1.28 1.02
C ALA A 65 -5.00 2.34 2.08
N PHE A 66 -4.12 3.30 2.31
CA PHE A 66 -4.39 4.40 3.26
C PHE A 66 -5.54 5.29 2.80
N LEU A 67 -5.58 5.64 1.52
CA LEU A 67 -6.69 6.42 0.95
C LEU A 67 -8.01 5.66 1.02
N LEU A 68 -8.01 4.35 0.73
CA LEU A 68 -9.19 3.50 0.84
C LEU A 68 -9.68 3.38 2.27
N SER A 69 -8.79 3.33 3.26
CA SER A 69 -9.16 3.22 4.67
C SER A 69 -10.04 4.37 5.17
N HIS A 70 -9.94 5.52 4.51
CA HIS A 70 -10.79 6.68 4.77
C HIS A 70 -12.21 6.52 4.20
N LYS A 71 -12.37 5.70 3.15
CA LYS A 71 -13.64 5.49 2.45
C LYS A 71 -14.47 4.35 3.00
N THR A 72 -13.86 3.41 3.71
CA THR A 72 -14.52 2.21 4.23
C THR A 72 -14.11 1.93 5.68
N LYS A 73 -14.97 1.25 6.41
CA LYS A 73 -14.65 0.70 7.74
C LYS A 73 -14.15 -0.74 7.68
N ASN A 74 -14.19 -1.36 6.51
CA ASN A 74 -13.71 -2.72 6.32
C ASN A 74 -12.19 -2.79 6.46
N HIS A 75 -11.70 -3.94 6.91
CA HIS A 75 -10.29 -4.24 6.95
C HIS A 75 -9.71 -4.35 5.55
N ILE A 76 -8.52 -3.80 5.34
CA ILE A 76 -7.81 -3.85 4.05
C ILE A 76 -6.55 -4.70 4.23
N THR A 77 -6.38 -5.67 3.34
CA THR A 77 -5.14 -6.44 3.21
C THR A 77 -4.38 -5.93 1.99
N ALA A 78 -3.15 -5.52 2.17
CA ALA A 78 -2.30 -4.98 1.12
C ALA A 78 -1.05 -5.85 0.93
N VAL A 79 -0.67 -6.10 -0.31
CA VAL A 79 0.42 -7.00 -0.67
C VAL A 79 1.49 -6.25 -1.43
N GLU A 80 2.72 -6.33 -0.95
CA GLU A 80 3.91 -5.72 -1.57
C GLU A 80 5.10 -6.67 -1.54
N ILE A 81 5.74 -6.85 -2.69
CA ILE A 81 6.89 -7.75 -2.83
C ILE A 81 8.20 -7.12 -2.33
N GLN A 82 8.36 -5.81 -2.48
CA GLN A 82 9.58 -5.12 -2.05
C GLN A 82 9.56 -4.89 -0.53
N GLU A 83 10.50 -5.52 0.16
CA GLU A 83 10.63 -5.41 1.61
C GLU A 83 10.76 -3.96 2.09
N GLN A 84 11.52 -3.13 1.37
CA GLN A 84 11.71 -1.72 1.72
C GLN A 84 10.39 -0.95 1.71
N LEU A 85 9.57 -1.12 0.67
CA LEU A 85 8.26 -0.46 0.56
C LEU A 85 7.28 -1.01 1.60
N TRP A 86 7.28 -2.32 1.81
CA TRP A 86 6.47 -2.96 2.85
C TRP A 86 6.82 -2.43 4.25
N ASP A 87 8.09 -2.32 4.57
CA ASP A 87 8.56 -1.77 5.86
C ASP A 87 8.09 -0.31 6.06
N MET A 88 8.20 0.51 5.02
CA MET A 88 7.68 1.89 5.04
C MET A 88 6.17 1.91 5.30
N ALA A 89 5.42 1.04 4.64
CA ALA A 89 3.97 0.92 4.82
C ALA A 89 3.61 0.47 6.25
N MET A 90 4.34 -0.48 6.80
CA MET A 90 4.14 -0.94 8.18
C MET A 90 4.38 0.17 9.19
N ARG A 91 5.44 0.95 9.04
CA ARG A 91 5.74 2.08 9.92
C ARG A 91 4.73 3.23 9.74
N THR A 92 4.28 3.48 8.53
CA THR A 92 3.19 4.44 8.26
C THR A 92 1.90 4.01 8.96
N THR A 93 1.59 2.74 8.95
CA THR A 93 0.42 2.18 9.65
C THR A 93 0.50 2.45 11.16
N GLN A 94 1.64 2.19 11.77
CA GLN A 94 1.88 2.47 13.19
C GLN A 94 1.77 3.96 13.50
N LEU A 95 2.39 4.81 12.67
CA LEU A 95 2.38 6.26 12.81
C LEU A 95 0.97 6.85 12.87
N ASN A 96 0.04 6.26 12.10
CA ASN A 96 -1.35 6.72 11.98
C ASN A 96 -2.35 5.91 12.83
N ASN A 97 -1.89 4.99 13.66
CA ASN A 97 -2.74 4.11 14.48
C ASN A 97 -3.77 3.31 13.65
N LEU A 98 -3.32 2.75 12.53
CA LEU A 98 -4.16 2.00 11.59
C LEU A 98 -3.90 0.48 11.61
N GLU A 99 -3.20 -0.04 12.62
CA GLU A 99 -2.82 -1.45 12.71
C GLU A 99 -4.04 -2.39 12.71
N ASP A 100 -5.15 -1.95 13.28
CA ASP A 100 -6.41 -2.71 13.29
C ASP A 100 -7.20 -2.61 11.98
N ARG A 101 -6.80 -1.69 11.10
CA ARG A 101 -7.53 -1.37 9.88
C ARG A 101 -6.88 -1.92 8.62
N ILE A 102 -5.55 -2.00 8.60
CA ILE A 102 -4.78 -2.39 7.43
C ILE A 102 -3.71 -3.39 7.83
N THR A 103 -3.64 -4.50 7.09
CA THR A 103 -2.56 -5.49 7.21
C THR A 103 -1.73 -5.45 5.94
N PHE A 104 -0.42 -5.21 6.07
CA PHE A 104 0.53 -5.28 4.97
C PHE A 104 1.27 -6.61 4.98
N ILE A 105 1.26 -7.32 3.86
CA ILE A 105 1.92 -8.61 3.65
C ILE A 105 3.08 -8.41 2.68
N ASN A 106 4.28 -8.82 3.11
CA ASN A 106 5.45 -8.85 2.23
C ASN A 106 5.48 -10.18 1.48
N GLN A 107 4.93 -10.19 0.28
CA GLN A 107 4.80 -11.41 -0.51
C GLN A 107 4.68 -11.11 -2.00
N ASP A 108 5.08 -12.07 -2.82
CA ASP A 108 4.80 -12.12 -4.26
C ASP A 108 3.32 -12.45 -4.47
N ILE A 109 2.62 -11.68 -5.30
CA ILE A 109 1.19 -11.91 -5.61
C ILE A 109 0.93 -13.28 -6.24
N ARG A 110 1.95 -13.92 -6.82
CA ARG A 110 1.87 -15.28 -7.38
C ARG A 110 1.87 -16.37 -6.30
N GLN A 111 2.19 -16.02 -5.07
CA GLN A 111 2.37 -16.93 -3.94
C GLN A 111 1.40 -16.63 -2.78
N LEU A 112 0.18 -16.27 -3.12
CA LEU A 112 -0.84 -15.93 -2.12
C LEU A 112 -1.67 -17.15 -1.65
N LYS A 113 -1.43 -18.31 -2.23
CA LYS A 113 -2.09 -19.55 -1.79
C LYS A 113 -1.77 -19.86 -0.33
N GLY A 114 -2.79 -20.06 0.48
CA GLY A 114 -2.66 -20.29 1.92
C GLY A 114 -2.54 -19.01 2.75
N ILE A 115 -2.41 -17.84 2.10
CA ILE A 115 -2.36 -16.52 2.77
C ILE A 115 -3.70 -15.81 2.60
N ILE A 116 -4.18 -15.73 1.36
CA ILE A 116 -5.52 -15.21 1.04
C ILE A 116 -6.35 -16.39 0.53
N PRO A 117 -7.46 -16.74 1.20
CA PRO A 117 -8.30 -17.86 0.77
C PRO A 117 -8.87 -17.62 -0.62
N LYS A 118 -8.98 -18.70 -1.38
CA LYS A 118 -9.60 -18.67 -2.70
C LYS A 118 -11.06 -18.20 -2.59
N ASP A 119 -11.50 -17.42 -3.55
CA ASP A 119 -12.89 -16.93 -3.65
C ASP A 119 -13.37 -16.15 -2.41
N SER A 120 -12.44 -15.54 -1.64
CA SER A 120 -12.74 -14.82 -0.40
C SER A 120 -12.77 -13.29 -0.54
N VAL A 121 -12.32 -12.75 -1.67
CA VAL A 121 -12.12 -11.31 -1.85
C VAL A 121 -13.27 -10.72 -2.64
N ASP A 122 -13.88 -9.66 -2.11
CA ASP A 122 -14.99 -8.96 -2.76
C ASP A 122 -14.51 -7.81 -3.64
N PHE A 123 -13.42 -7.16 -3.26
CA PHE A 123 -12.93 -5.96 -3.92
C PHE A 123 -11.41 -5.96 -3.99
N ILE A 124 -10.87 -5.73 -5.18
CA ILE A 124 -9.43 -5.68 -5.41
C ILE A 124 -9.08 -4.36 -6.09
N THR A 125 -8.06 -3.68 -5.56
CA THR A 125 -7.36 -2.61 -6.25
C THR A 125 -5.97 -3.10 -6.66
N CYS A 126 -5.46 -2.61 -7.76
CA CYS A 126 -4.11 -2.91 -8.21
C CYS A 126 -3.56 -1.77 -9.05
N ASN A 127 -2.47 -1.18 -8.60
CA ASN A 127 -1.71 -0.18 -9.35
C ASN A 127 -0.30 -0.74 -9.60
N PRO A 128 -0.15 -1.69 -10.54
CA PRO A 128 1.12 -2.37 -10.75
C PRO A 128 2.14 -1.44 -11.43
N PRO A 129 3.44 -1.71 -11.27
CA PRO A 129 4.45 -1.04 -12.06
C PRO A 129 4.26 -1.39 -13.55
N TYR A 130 4.28 -0.38 -14.43
CA TYR A 130 4.02 -0.54 -15.86
C TYR A 130 5.12 0.06 -16.75
N PHE A 131 6.29 0.36 -16.18
CA PHE A 131 7.46 0.77 -16.94
C PHE A 131 8.13 -0.44 -17.58
N LYS A 132 8.48 -0.33 -18.87
CA LYS A 132 9.31 -1.35 -19.51
C LYS A 132 10.72 -1.35 -18.90
N VAL A 133 11.14 -2.50 -18.39
CA VAL A 133 12.51 -2.68 -17.90
C VAL A 133 13.43 -2.83 -19.08
N LYS A 134 14.40 -1.94 -19.22
CA LYS A 134 15.52 -2.16 -20.16
C LYS A 134 16.48 -3.18 -19.54
N GLU A 135 17.05 -4.07 -20.36
CA GLU A 135 17.95 -5.14 -19.90
C GLU A 135 19.10 -4.65 -19.01
N THR A 136 19.59 -3.42 -19.24
CA THR A 136 20.66 -2.79 -18.47
C THR A 136 20.26 -2.37 -17.03
N ASN A 137 18.95 -2.30 -16.74
CA ASN A 137 18.43 -1.86 -15.44
C ASN A 137 17.75 -3.00 -14.67
N GLN A 138 17.90 -4.24 -15.12
CA GLN A 138 17.20 -5.39 -14.53
C GLN A 138 17.53 -5.62 -13.06
N THR A 139 18.72 -5.28 -12.60
CA THR A 139 19.16 -5.53 -11.22
C THR A 139 18.39 -4.70 -10.18
N ASN A 140 18.08 -3.46 -10.50
CA ASN A 140 17.42 -2.54 -9.56
C ASN A 140 15.89 -2.53 -9.68
N LEU A 141 15.35 -3.00 -10.80
CA LEU A 141 13.93 -3.01 -11.10
C LEU A 141 13.31 -4.42 -11.04
N LYS A 142 14.14 -5.45 -11.00
CA LYS A 142 13.70 -6.85 -11.02
C LYS A 142 12.76 -7.16 -9.86
N GLU A 143 13.03 -6.61 -8.69
CA GLU A 143 12.19 -6.78 -7.50
C GLU A 143 10.86 -6.02 -7.60
N ALA A 144 10.83 -4.91 -8.32
CA ALA A 144 9.62 -4.12 -8.50
C ALA A 144 8.61 -4.80 -9.45
N TYR A 145 9.08 -5.63 -10.38
CA TYR A 145 8.27 -6.22 -11.45
C TYR A 145 8.06 -7.73 -11.31
N THR A 146 8.71 -8.33 -10.36
CA THR A 146 8.54 -9.74 -10.04
C THR A 146 7.78 -9.93 -8.73
#